data_16c119c30101e2e38cb776ab89f31e8b
#
_entry.id   16c119c30101e2e38cb776ab89f31e8b
#
_cell.length_a   1.000
_cell.length_b   1.000
_cell.length_c   1.000
_cell.angle_alpha   90.00
_cell.angle_beta   90.00
_cell.angle_gamma   90.00
#
_symmetry.space_group_name_H-M   'P 1'
#
loop_
_entity.id
_entity.type
_entity.pdbx_description
1 polymer ?
#
loop_
_entity_poly.entity_id
_entity_poly.type
_entity_poly.pdbx_seq_one_letter_code
_entity_poly.pdbx_strand_id
1 'polypeptide(L)'
;MSTYYDPLTNRTLHKRPPAFMVNEVFEPSVFIKLNEDLSLLQETKVISYEPSLGRFGINSTEKTESPLAEYHEILLDKARSIFTPTLKPTYCLWVTYRGFRAQLPNHVDDNACTYTMDLCVSYKTQWPIYVEEQKMLPEPNQAVCYYGEDQYHWRESFPDPANNEVQMIFFHFAEPEHWYFTKGPSHLHEVARARHEYQKKNGIKGT
;
A
#
# COMPACT_ATOMS: atom_id res chain seq x y z
N MET A 1 8.07 -16.25 16.55
CA MET A 1 8.76 -15.37 15.58
C MET A 1 9.79 -14.54 16.32
N SER A 2 10.97 -14.31 15.73
CA SER A 2 11.95 -13.40 16.33
C SER A 2 11.54 -11.95 16.06
N THR A 3 11.89 -11.07 17.02
CA THR A 3 11.62 -9.64 16.92
C THR A 3 12.91 -8.86 17.07
N TYR A 4 12.94 -7.63 16.58
CA TYR A 4 14.02 -6.68 16.80
C TYR A 4 13.46 -5.27 16.99
N TYR A 5 14.16 -4.46 17.78
CA TYR A 5 13.79 -3.05 17.94
C TYR A 5 14.34 -2.23 16.78
N ASP A 6 13.46 -1.47 16.14
CA ASP A 6 13.81 -0.55 15.07
C ASP A 6 13.87 0.89 15.59
N PRO A 7 15.07 1.51 15.67
CA PRO A 7 15.20 2.87 16.16
C PRO A 7 14.66 3.94 15.19
N LEU A 8 14.47 3.63 13.90
CA LEU A 8 13.96 4.59 12.92
C LEU A 8 12.47 4.84 13.11
N THR A 9 11.73 3.82 13.49
CA THR A 9 10.28 3.89 13.72
C THR A 9 9.89 3.92 15.19
N ASN A 10 10.83 3.66 16.11
CA ASN A 10 10.58 3.46 17.54
C ASN A 10 9.61 2.31 17.81
N ARG A 11 9.74 1.22 17.06
CA ARG A 11 8.84 0.07 17.12
C ARG A 11 9.64 -1.22 17.26
N THR A 12 8.98 -2.24 17.79
CA THR A 12 9.44 -3.62 17.69
C THR A 12 8.86 -4.21 16.41
N LEU A 13 9.74 -4.59 15.49
CA LEU A 13 9.36 -5.24 14.23
C LEU A 13 9.52 -6.76 14.36
N HIS A 14 8.72 -7.49 13.61
CA HIS A 14 8.75 -8.95 13.56
C HIS A 14 9.49 -9.42 12.31
N LYS A 15 10.35 -10.44 12.47
CA LYS A 15 10.92 -11.11 11.32
C LYS A 15 9.82 -11.90 10.61
N ARG A 16 9.51 -11.53 9.39
CA ARG A 16 8.44 -12.11 8.57
C ARG A 16 9.00 -13.04 7.49
N PRO A 17 8.16 -13.93 6.93
CA PRO A 17 8.50 -14.64 5.70
C PRO A 17 8.83 -13.67 4.57
N PRO A 18 9.63 -14.10 3.57
CA PRO A 18 9.91 -13.28 2.39
C PRO A 18 8.62 -12.84 1.69
N ALA A 19 8.65 -11.64 1.09
CA ALA A 19 7.58 -11.18 0.22
C ALA A 19 7.44 -12.09 -1.01
N PHE A 20 6.26 -12.13 -1.61
CA PHE A 20 5.99 -12.98 -2.77
C PHE A 20 4.98 -12.33 -3.71
N MET A 21 4.92 -12.84 -4.93
CA MET A 21 3.97 -12.35 -5.94
C MET A 21 2.77 -13.28 -6.07
N VAL A 22 1.60 -12.66 -6.27
CA VAL A 22 0.35 -13.33 -6.62
C VAL A 22 -0.04 -12.91 -8.02
N ASN A 23 -0.24 -13.90 -8.90
CA ASN A 23 -0.74 -13.70 -10.24
C ASN A 23 -2.26 -13.72 -10.25
N GLU A 24 -2.86 -13.07 -11.27
CA GLU A 24 -4.31 -13.09 -11.47
C GLU A 24 -5.07 -12.78 -10.18
N VAL A 25 -4.77 -11.60 -9.61
CA VAL A 25 -5.37 -11.14 -8.33
C VAL A 25 -6.88 -11.12 -8.43
N PHE A 26 -7.40 -10.60 -9.54
CA PHE A 26 -8.81 -10.63 -9.92
C PHE A 26 -9.03 -11.50 -11.15
N GLU A 27 -10.21 -12.08 -11.25
CA GLU A 27 -10.69 -12.67 -12.50
C GLU A 27 -10.63 -11.62 -13.63
N PRO A 28 -10.35 -12.01 -14.89
CA PRO A 28 -10.17 -11.04 -15.99
C PRO A 28 -11.32 -10.04 -16.15
N SER A 29 -12.56 -10.49 -16.02
CA SER A 29 -13.75 -9.63 -16.12
C SER A 29 -13.84 -8.61 -14.99
N VAL A 30 -13.45 -9.01 -13.76
CA VAL A 30 -13.42 -8.14 -12.59
C VAL A 30 -12.31 -7.10 -12.74
N PHE A 31 -11.14 -7.50 -13.26
CA PHE A 31 -10.03 -6.59 -13.48
C PHE A 31 -10.33 -5.56 -14.59
N ILE A 32 -11.05 -5.96 -15.65
CA ILE A 32 -11.51 -5.02 -16.67
C ILE A 32 -12.45 -3.99 -16.06
N LYS A 33 -13.46 -4.45 -15.30
CA LYS A 33 -14.39 -3.54 -14.62
C LYS A 33 -13.69 -2.61 -13.64
N LEU A 34 -12.70 -3.10 -12.88
CA LEU A 34 -11.88 -2.27 -11.99
C LEU A 34 -11.24 -1.10 -12.77
N ASN A 35 -10.65 -1.36 -13.94
CA ASN A 35 -10.01 -0.31 -14.76
C ASN A 35 -11.04 0.73 -15.28
N GLU A 36 -12.25 0.28 -15.64
CA GLU A 36 -13.33 1.18 -16.03
C GLU A 36 -13.77 2.07 -14.86
N ASP A 37 -13.97 1.49 -13.68
CA ASP A 37 -14.36 2.22 -12.48
C ASP A 37 -13.27 3.21 -12.03
N LEU A 38 -11.97 2.85 -12.12
CA LEU A 38 -10.86 3.76 -11.86
C LEU A 38 -10.82 4.94 -12.85
N SER A 39 -11.09 4.68 -14.12
CA SER A 39 -11.17 5.74 -15.15
C SER A 39 -12.29 6.71 -14.82
N LEU A 40 -13.46 6.22 -14.44
CA LEU A 40 -14.60 7.03 -14.02
C LEU A 40 -14.30 7.83 -12.75
N LEU A 41 -13.62 7.23 -11.77
CA LEU A 41 -13.18 7.93 -10.56
C LEU A 41 -12.23 9.08 -10.88
N GLN A 42 -11.33 8.88 -11.81
CA GLN A 42 -10.37 9.90 -12.24
C GLN A 42 -11.07 11.12 -12.88
N GLU A 43 -12.17 10.90 -13.56
CA GLU A 43 -12.96 11.96 -14.18
C GLU A 43 -13.88 12.69 -13.19
N THR A 44 -14.39 12.01 -12.19
CA THR A 44 -15.50 12.49 -11.35
C THR A 44 -15.10 12.91 -9.94
N LYS A 45 -13.95 12.49 -9.43
CA LYS A 45 -13.50 12.78 -8.06
C LYS A 45 -12.30 13.71 -8.04
N VAL A 46 -12.20 14.47 -6.95
CA VAL A 46 -10.99 15.25 -6.66
C VAL A 46 -9.91 14.29 -6.21
N ILE A 47 -8.88 14.16 -7.03
CA ILE A 47 -7.72 13.33 -6.71
C ILE A 47 -6.73 14.17 -5.91
N SER A 48 -6.35 13.73 -4.71
CA SER A 48 -5.36 14.41 -3.91
C SER A 48 -3.97 14.23 -4.51
N TYR A 49 -3.16 15.28 -4.46
CA TYR A 49 -1.75 15.22 -4.84
C TYR A 49 -0.87 15.27 -3.60
N GLU A 50 0.04 14.32 -3.49
CA GLU A 50 1.05 14.25 -2.44
C GLU A 50 2.42 14.62 -3.00
N PRO A 51 2.88 15.88 -2.80
CA PRO A 51 4.08 16.39 -3.44
C PRO A 51 5.37 15.69 -3.01
N SER A 52 5.41 15.17 -1.79
CA SER A 52 6.57 14.48 -1.21
C SER A 52 6.89 13.18 -1.93
N LEU A 53 5.87 12.49 -2.44
CA LEU A 53 5.97 11.20 -3.12
C LEU A 53 5.72 11.28 -4.63
N GLY A 54 5.34 12.45 -5.15
CA GLY A 54 5.02 12.61 -6.57
C GLY A 54 3.88 11.72 -7.03
N ARG A 55 2.87 11.51 -6.15
CA ARG A 55 1.74 10.64 -6.43
C ARG A 55 0.40 11.37 -6.32
N PHE A 56 -0.54 10.91 -7.10
CA PHE A 56 -1.95 11.29 -7.05
C PHE A 56 -2.74 10.11 -6.53
N GLY A 57 -3.75 10.32 -5.68
CA GLY A 57 -4.46 9.17 -5.14
C GLY A 57 -5.79 9.49 -4.49
N ILE A 58 -6.55 8.41 -4.29
CA ILE A 58 -7.81 8.37 -3.56
C ILE A 58 -7.68 7.32 -2.47
N ASN A 59 -7.92 7.71 -1.22
CA ASN A 59 -7.94 6.83 -0.06
C ASN A 59 -9.38 6.43 0.27
N SER A 60 -9.65 5.15 0.45
CA SER A 60 -10.95 4.60 0.81
C SER A 60 -11.16 4.44 2.32
N THR A 61 -10.41 5.16 3.17
CA THR A 61 -10.60 5.10 4.63
C THR A 61 -11.99 5.55 5.10
N GLU A 62 -12.69 6.32 4.30
CA GLU A 62 -14.07 6.69 4.56
C GLU A 62 -15.00 5.67 3.93
N LYS A 63 -15.85 5.05 4.74
CA LYS A 63 -16.81 3.98 4.40
C LYS A 63 -17.86 4.36 3.34
N THR A 64 -17.74 5.49 2.69
CA THR A 64 -18.76 6.03 1.81
C THR A 64 -18.36 5.90 0.35
N GLU A 65 -19.04 5.00 -0.36
CA GLU A 65 -19.29 5.06 -1.82
C GLU A 65 -18.08 5.02 -2.76
N SER A 66 -16.94 4.48 -2.31
CA SER A 66 -15.84 4.23 -3.22
C SER A 66 -15.95 2.82 -3.80
N PRO A 67 -15.96 2.62 -5.13
CA PRO A 67 -15.90 1.29 -5.73
C PRO A 67 -14.67 0.50 -5.26
N LEU A 68 -13.61 1.16 -4.78
CA LEU A 68 -12.44 0.50 -4.19
C LEU A 68 -12.78 -0.38 -2.98
N ALA A 69 -13.78 -0.02 -2.17
CA ALA A 69 -14.21 -0.83 -1.03
C ALA A 69 -14.84 -2.15 -1.48
N GLU A 70 -15.57 -2.15 -2.59
CA GLU A 70 -16.12 -3.38 -3.18
C GLU A 70 -15.02 -4.34 -3.63
N TYR A 71 -14.00 -3.83 -4.32
CA TYR A 71 -12.84 -4.63 -4.75
C TYR A 71 -12.02 -5.14 -3.56
N HIS A 72 -11.94 -4.38 -2.47
CA HIS A 72 -11.27 -4.80 -1.25
C HIS A 72 -11.99 -6.01 -0.61
N GLU A 73 -13.31 -5.98 -0.57
CA GLU A 73 -14.11 -7.11 -0.09
C GLU A 73 -14.02 -8.33 -1.02
N ILE A 74 -14.07 -8.15 -2.35
CA ILE A 74 -13.88 -9.23 -3.34
C ILE A 74 -12.52 -9.93 -3.10
N LEU A 75 -11.48 -9.16 -2.76
CA LEU A 75 -10.13 -9.68 -2.55
C LEU A 75 -9.96 -10.41 -1.22
N LEU A 76 -10.86 -10.22 -0.26
CA LEU A 76 -10.71 -10.69 1.11
C LEU A 76 -10.50 -12.20 1.22
N ASP A 77 -11.25 -13.00 0.47
CA ASP A 77 -11.12 -14.46 0.55
C ASP A 77 -9.76 -14.93 -0.01
N LYS A 78 -9.26 -14.29 -1.05
CA LYS A 78 -7.91 -14.53 -1.57
C LYS A 78 -6.85 -14.13 -0.53
N ALA A 79 -6.98 -12.98 0.10
CA ALA A 79 -6.07 -12.53 1.17
C ALA A 79 -6.06 -13.50 2.36
N ARG A 80 -7.23 -13.99 2.76
CA ARG A 80 -7.38 -15.00 3.82
C ARG A 80 -6.70 -16.32 3.49
N SER A 81 -6.78 -16.76 2.25
CA SER A 81 -6.12 -18.00 1.80
C SER A 81 -4.60 -17.88 1.75
N ILE A 82 -4.09 -16.67 1.55
CA ILE A 82 -2.66 -16.38 1.38
C ILE A 82 -1.96 -16.13 2.73
N PHE A 83 -2.57 -15.33 3.59
CA PHE A 83 -1.95 -14.87 4.83
C PHE A 83 -2.48 -15.61 6.06
N THR A 84 -3.73 -15.36 6.43
CA THR A 84 -4.38 -15.99 7.59
C THR A 84 -5.90 -15.92 7.44
N PRO A 85 -6.65 -16.95 7.91
CA PRO A 85 -8.10 -17.08 7.66
C PRO A 85 -8.96 -16.01 8.37
N THR A 86 -8.42 -15.28 9.32
CA THR A 86 -9.19 -14.35 10.16
C THR A 86 -9.11 -12.88 9.73
N LEU A 87 -8.51 -12.58 8.58
CA LEU A 87 -8.31 -11.20 8.12
C LEU A 87 -9.60 -10.43 7.90
N LYS A 88 -9.50 -9.12 8.15
CA LYS A 88 -10.48 -8.09 7.75
C LYS A 88 -9.79 -6.99 6.96
N PRO A 89 -10.47 -6.35 5.99
CA PRO A 89 -9.95 -5.19 5.30
C PRO A 89 -9.86 -4.00 6.25
N THR A 90 -8.77 -3.25 6.15
CA THR A 90 -8.59 -1.99 6.88
C THR A 90 -8.91 -0.81 5.98
N TYR A 91 -8.04 -0.48 5.04
CA TYR A 91 -8.28 0.53 4.01
C TYR A 91 -7.54 0.14 2.73
N CYS A 92 -7.92 0.75 1.62
CA CYS A 92 -7.16 0.67 0.39
C CYS A 92 -6.88 2.06 -0.18
N LEU A 93 -5.82 2.16 -0.96
CA LEU A 93 -5.35 3.40 -1.54
C LEU A 93 -5.03 3.18 -3.02
N TRP A 94 -5.79 3.82 -3.90
CA TRP A 94 -5.41 3.89 -5.31
C TRP A 94 -4.50 5.09 -5.55
N VAL A 95 -3.37 4.85 -6.22
CA VAL A 95 -2.37 5.88 -6.52
C VAL A 95 -1.88 5.80 -7.96
N THR A 96 -1.54 6.96 -8.49
CA THR A 96 -0.81 7.13 -9.74
C THR A 96 0.48 7.87 -9.45
N TYR A 97 1.61 7.20 -9.63
CA TYR A 97 2.93 7.82 -9.61
C TYR A 97 3.27 8.34 -11.00
N ARG A 98 3.68 9.60 -11.08
CA ARG A 98 4.14 10.20 -12.35
C ARG A 98 5.04 11.41 -12.13
N GLY A 99 5.93 11.65 -13.11
CA GLY A 99 6.81 12.81 -13.13
C GLY A 99 8.05 12.69 -12.23
N PHE A 100 8.83 13.76 -12.19
CA PHE A 100 10.14 13.80 -11.56
C PHE A 100 10.16 13.64 -10.04
N ARG A 101 9.03 13.80 -9.39
CA ARG A 101 8.90 13.63 -7.93
C ARG A 101 8.42 12.26 -7.51
N ALA A 102 8.08 11.40 -8.47
CA ALA A 102 7.62 10.05 -8.18
C ALA A 102 8.73 9.23 -7.50
N GLN A 103 8.47 8.82 -6.27
CA GLN A 103 9.38 8.04 -5.45
C GLN A 103 8.62 7.27 -4.38
N LEU A 104 9.24 6.25 -3.85
CA LEU A 104 8.82 5.57 -2.64
C LEU A 104 10.05 5.35 -1.77
N PRO A 105 10.31 6.25 -0.81
CA PRO A 105 11.42 6.11 0.12
C PRO A 105 11.35 4.81 0.90
N ASN A 106 12.50 4.31 1.37
CA ASN A 106 12.55 3.12 2.19
C ASN A 106 11.84 3.33 3.53
N HIS A 107 10.79 2.55 3.79
CA HIS A 107 9.96 2.68 5.00
C HIS A 107 9.29 1.35 5.36
N VAL A 108 8.72 1.29 6.53
CA VAL A 108 7.65 0.36 6.91
C VAL A 108 6.35 1.16 7.04
N ASP A 109 5.24 0.53 6.76
CA ASP A 109 3.92 1.15 6.81
C ASP A 109 3.46 1.53 8.22
N ASP A 110 2.42 2.31 8.30
CA ASP A 110 1.71 2.60 9.54
C ASP A 110 0.90 1.38 10.03
N ASN A 111 0.53 1.43 11.29
CA ASN A 111 -0.11 0.31 11.99
C ASN A 111 -1.57 0.08 11.56
N ALA A 112 -1.85 -0.18 10.32
CA ALA A 112 -3.10 -0.73 9.80
C ALA A 112 -2.87 -1.47 8.49
N CYS A 113 -1.61 -1.75 8.19
CA CYS A 113 -1.10 -2.41 6.99
C CYS A 113 -0.36 -3.70 7.36
N THR A 114 -0.87 -4.44 8.37
CA THR A 114 -0.19 -5.66 8.84
C THR A 114 0.06 -6.62 7.70
N TYR A 115 -0.93 -6.76 6.82
CA TYR A 115 -0.84 -7.54 5.58
C TYR A 115 -1.17 -6.65 4.41
N THR A 116 -0.30 -6.62 3.42
CA THR A 116 -0.41 -5.73 2.27
C THR A 116 -0.38 -6.52 0.97
N MET A 117 -1.26 -6.16 0.04
CA MET A 117 -1.27 -6.60 -1.34
C MET A 117 -1.18 -5.38 -2.25
N ASP A 118 -0.02 -5.15 -2.84
CA ASP A 118 0.25 -4.05 -3.77
C ASP A 118 -0.07 -4.48 -5.19
N LEU A 119 -1.31 -4.25 -5.62
CA LEU A 119 -1.78 -4.57 -6.97
C LEU A 119 -1.22 -3.58 -8.00
N CYS A 120 -0.57 -4.10 -9.03
CA CYS A 120 -0.29 -3.34 -10.25
C CYS A 120 -1.54 -3.24 -11.11
N VAL A 121 -2.01 -2.02 -11.38
CA VAL A 121 -3.14 -1.75 -12.28
C VAL A 121 -2.65 -1.57 -13.70
N SER A 122 -1.69 -0.65 -13.90
CA SER A 122 -1.09 -0.37 -15.19
C SER A 122 0.24 0.35 -15.05
N TYR A 123 1.03 0.38 -16.12
CA TYR A 123 2.26 1.18 -16.20
C TYR A 123 2.60 1.51 -17.66
N LYS A 124 3.32 2.60 -17.87
CA LYS A 124 4.00 2.88 -19.14
C LYS A 124 5.37 2.23 -19.22
N THR A 125 6.08 2.17 -18.10
CA THR A 125 7.35 1.46 -17.93
C THR A 125 7.36 0.78 -16.59
N GLN A 126 7.85 -0.45 -16.53
CA GLN A 126 7.99 -1.20 -15.27
C GLN A 126 8.82 -0.43 -14.24
N TRP A 127 8.33 -0.40 -13.03
CA TRP A 127 9.00 0.24 -11.89
C TRP A 127 9.07 -0.73 -10.71
N PRO A 128 10.25 -1.32 -10.45
CA PRO A 128 10.39 -2.34 -9.42
C PRO A 128 10.04 -1.81 -8.04
N ILE A 129 9.44 -2.68 -7.22
CA ILE A 129 9.41 -2.53 -5.78
C ILE A 129 10.45 -3.44 -5.14
N TYR A 130 11.09 -2.96 -4.11
CA TYR A 130 11.95 -3.75 -3.25
C TYR A 130 11.24 -3.95 -1.91
N VAL A 131 11.21 -5.18 -1.43
CA VAL A 131 10.77 -5.53 -0.08
C VAL A 131 11.92 -6.26 0.58
N GLU A 132 12.54 -5.61 1.58
CA GLU A 132 13.83 -6.04 2.13
C GLU A 132 14.88 -6.21 1.01
N GLU A 133 15.43 -7.40 0.80
CA GLU A 133 16.43 -7.66 -0.24
C GLU A 133 15.82 -8.16 -1.57
N GLN A 134 14.49 -8.29 -1.63
CA GLN A 134 13.82 -8.85 -2.80
C GLN A 134 13.38 -7.75 -3.77
N LYS A 135 13.81 -7.86 -5.02
CA LYS A 135 13.34 -7.01 -6.13
C LYS A 135 12.19 -7.70 -6.86
N MET A 136 11.06 -7.02 -6.99
CA MET A 136 9.85 -7.53 -7.63
C MET A 136 9.34 -6.57 -8.71
N LEU A 137 8.81 -7.14 -9.78
CA LEU A 137 8.29 -6.44 -10.97
C LEU A 137 6.87 -6.95 -11.26
N PRO A 138 5.85 -6.46 -10.57
CA PRO A 138 4.49 -6.88 -10.83
C PRO A 138 3.98 -6.37 -12.19
N GLU A 139 3.36 -7.27 -12.94
CA GLU A 139 2.59 -6.96 -14.15
C GLU A 139 1.16 -6.56 -13.79
N PRO A 140 0.39 -5.96 -14.71
CA PRO A 140 -1.04 -5.69 -14.49
C PRO A 140 -1.79 -6.94 -14.02
N ASN A 141 -2.64 -6.77 -13.01
CA ASN A 141 -3.35 -7.84 -12.30
C ASN A 141 -2.45 -8.81 -11.49
N GLN A 142 -1.22 -8.39 -11.19
CA GLN A 142 -0.36 -9.06 -10.21
C GLN A 142 -0.21 -8.19 -8.96
N ALA A 143 -0.05 -8.82 -7.80
CA ALA A 143 0.24 -8.11 -6.57
C ALA A 143 1.51 -8.63 -5.89
N VAL A 144 2.25 -7.71 -5.31
CA VAL A 144 3.31 -8.02 -4.34
C VAL A 144 2.66 -8.11 -2.96
N CYS A 145 2.88 -9.22 -2.27
CA CYS A 145 2.31 -9.54 -0.97
C CYS A 145 3.41 -9.54 0.10
N TYR A 146 3.21 -8.78 1.16
CA TYR A 146 4.19 -8.61 2.23
C TYR A 146 3.53 -8.12 3.53
N TYR A 147 4.33 -7.97 4.59
CA TYR A 147 3.89 -7.48 5.90
C TYR A 147 4.32 -6.02 6.05
N GLY A 148 3.44 -5.10 5.66
CA GLY A 148 3.76 -3.68 5.53
C GLY A 148 4.30 -3.04 6.82
N GLU A 149 3.79 -3.45 7.99
CA GLU A 149 4.22 -2.93 9.29
C GLU A 149 5.62 -3.40 9.73
N ASP A 150 6.11 -4.49 9.17
CA ASP A 150 7.32 -5.16 9.65
C ASP A 150 8.45 -5.23 8.61
N GLN A 151 8.12 -5.15 7.31
CA GLN A 151 9.10 -5.29 6.22
C GLN A 151 9.37 -3.96 5.56
N TYR A 152 10.64 -3.55 5.54
CA TYR A 152 11.07 -2.37 4.82
C TYR A 152 10.85 -2.53 3.32
N HIS A 153 10.21 -1.53 2.71
CA HIS A 153 9.96 -1.54 1.28
C HIS A 153 10.16 -0.16 0.66
N TRP A 154 10.55 -0.15 -0.61
CA TRP A 154 10.84 1.08 -1.36
C TRP A 154 10.82 0.86 -2.86
N ARG A 155 10.88 1.96 -3.58
CA ARG A 155 11.19 1.98 -5.01
C ARG A 155 12.35 2.94 -5.26
N GLU A 156 13.26 2.56 -6.13
CA GLU A 156 14.34 3.46 -6.59
C GLU A 156 13.76 4.62 -7.38
N SER A 157 14.61 5.56 -7.79
CA SER A 157 14.20 6.68 -8.64
C SER A 157 13.45 6.18 -9.86
N PHE A 158 12.37 6.88 -10.20
CA PHE A 158 11.50 6.55 -11.32
C PHE A 158 12.30 6.58 -12.64
N PRO A 159 12.35 5.48 -13.41
CA PRO A 159 13.08 5.45 -14.67
C PRO A 159 12.40 6.37 -15.67
N ASP A 160 12.92 7.17 -16.43
CA ASP A 160 12.30 8.10 -17.37
C ASP A 160 11.09 8.90 -16.81
N PRO A 161 11.31 9.74 -15.80
CA PRO A 161 10.20 10.42 -15.12
C PRO A 161 9.41 11.39 -16.01
N ALA A 162 9.92 11.80 -17.17
CA ALA A 162 9.22 12.68 -18.09
C ALA A 162 8.04 11.99 -18.80
N ASN A 163 8.16 10.68 -19.05
CA ASN A 163 7.19 9.94 -19.87
C ASN A 163 6.57 8.75 -19.16
N ASN A 164 6.87 8.58 -17.88
CA ASN A 164 6.48 7.38 -17.14
C ASN A 164 5.29 7.60 -16.21
N GLU A 165 4.54 6.53 -16.03
CA GLU A 165 3.38 6.47 -15.14
C GLU A 165 3.18 5.03 -14.65
N VAL A 166 2.87 4.86 -13.36
CA VAL A 166 2.50 3.59 -12.75
C VAL A 166 1.28 3.79 -11.88
N GLN A 167 0.25 2.97 -12.08
CA GLN A 167 -0.95 2.95 -11.26
C GLN A 167 -0.97 1.70 -10.37
N MET A 168 -1.21 1.91 -9.09
CA MET A 168 -1.24 0.87 -8.07
C MET A 168 -2.48 0.99 -7.20
N ILE A 169 -2.94 -0.14 -6.66
CA ILE A 169 -3.86 -0.14 -5.51
C ILE A 169 -3.19 -0.91 -4.39
N PHE A 170 -3.08 -0.27 -3.24
CA PHE A 170 -2.60 -0.88 -2.01
C PHE A 170 -3.79 -1.36 -1.18
N PHE A 171 -3.95 -2.66 -1.06
CA PHE A 171 -4.98 -3.29 -0.23
C PHE A 171 -4.37 -3.73 1.09
N HIS A 172 -4.89 -3.21 2.20
CA HIS A 172 -4.36 -3.47 3.52
C HIS A 172 -5.36 -4.26 4.38
N PHE A 173 -4.83 -5.21 5.14
CA PHE A 173 -5.61 -6.09 5.99
C PHE A 173 -4.95 -6.21 7.36
N ALA A 174 -5.76 -6.54 8.37
CA ALA A 174 -5.29 -6.87 9.71
C ALA A 174 -6.21 -7.93 10.36
N GLU A 175 -5.76 -8.53 11.46
CA GLU A 175 -6.57 -9.42 12.26
C GLU A 175 -7.70 -8.66 12.98
N PRO A 176 -8.82 -9.32 13.33
CA PRO A 176 -9.99 -8.68 13.95
C PRO A 176 -9.69 -7.93 15.26
N GLU A 177 -8.67 -8.37 15.99
CA GLU A 177 -8.26 -7.78 17.27
C GLU A 177 -7.42 -6.52 17.12
N HIS A 178 -7.03 -6.19 15.90
CA HIS A 178 -6.22 -5.01 15.61
C HIS A 178 -6.95 -3.71 16.05
N TRP A 179 -6.20 -2.75 16.60
CA TRP A 179 -6.75 -1.49 17.13
C TRP A 179 -7.57 -0.70 16.09
N TYR A 180 -7.30 -0.86 14.81
CA TYR A 180 -8.04 -0.21 13.73
C TYR A 180 -9.54 -0.46 13.81
N PHE A 181 -9.94 -1.68 14.19
CA PHE A 181 -11.36 -2.05 14.31
C PHE A 181 -11.99 -1.61 15.63
N THR A 182 -11.21 -1.30 16.64
CA THR A 182 -11.69 -0.87 17.97
C THR A 182 -11.64 0.64 18.15
N LYS A 183 -10.61 1.31 17.63
CA LYS A 183 -10.43 2.77 17.74
C LYS A 183 -10.87 3.53 16.48
N GLY A 184 -11.02 2.85 15.36
CA GLY A 184 -11.44 3.41 14.09
C GLY A 184 -10.32 4.09 13.28
N PRO A 185 -10.61 4.43 12.01
CA PRO A 185 -9.61 4.94 11.06
C PRO A 185 -9.02 6.31 11.45
N SER A 186 -9.72 7.13 12.22
CA SER A 186 -9.18 8.42 12.69
C SER A 186 -7.91 8.28 13.53
N HIS A 187 -7.71 7.13 14.19
CA HIS A 187 -6.51 6.86 14.97
C HIS A 187 -5.24 6.71 14.11
N LEU A 188 -5.37 6.42 12.81
CA LEU A 188 -4.24 6.43 11.86
C LEU A 188 -3.48 7.76 11.86
N HIS A 189 -4.21 8.87 11.88
CA HIS A 189 -3.58 10.20 11.91
C HIS A 189 -2.80 10.46 13.20
N GLU A 190 -3.26 9.89 14.32
CA GLU A 190 -2.53 9.99 15.60
C GLU A 190 -1.24 9.18 15.56
N VAL A 191 -1.29 7.96 15.02
CA VAL A 191 -0.12 7.09 14.86
C VAL A 191 0.92 7.74 13.93
N ALA A 192 0.50 8.21 12.76
CA ALA A 192 1.37 8.87 11.80
C ALA A 192 2.01 10.15 12.38
N ARG A 193 1.24 10.96 13.11
CA ARG A 193 1.74 12.16 13.79
C ARG A 193 2.76 11.82 14.86
N ALA A 194 2.48 10.83 15.71
CA ALA A 194 3.40 10.41 16.77
C ALA A 194 4.73 9.93 16.19
N ARG A 195 4.72 9.17 15.08
CA ARG A 195 5.92 8.75 14.36
C ARG A 195 6.70 9.97 13.82
N HIS A 196 6.03 10.90 13.17
CA HIS A 196 6.67 12.11 12.62
C HIS A 196 7.32 12.96 13.72
N GLU A 197 6.64 13.15 14.85
CA GLU A 197 7.20 13.88 16.01
C GLU A 197 8.44 13.18 16.58
N TYR A 198 8.40 11.84 16.69
CA TYR A 198 9.56 11.06 17.11
C TYR A 198 10.75 11.22 16.16
N GLN A 199 10.52 11.07 14.85
CA GLN A 199 11.57 11.22 13.84
C GLN A 199 12.18 12.63 13.89
N LYS A 200 11.35 13.66 13.95
CA LYS A 200 11.80 15.06 14.05
C LYS A 200 12.64 15.30 15.31
N LYS A 201 12.20 14.79 16.47
CA LYS A 201 12.91 14.92 17.74
C LYS A 201 14.30 14.26 17.72
N ASN A 202 14.45 13.17 16.99
CA ASN A 202 15.68 12.38 16.93
C ASN A 202 16.53 12.68 15.69
N GLY A 203 16.18 13.69 14.89
CA GLY A 203 16.93 14.08 13.70
C GLY A 203 16.87 13.06 12.56
N ILE A 204 15.90 12.12 12.62
CA ILE A 204 15.67 11.12 11.58
C ILE A 204 14.97 11.82 10.43
N LYS A 205 15.60 11.86 9.26
CA LYS A 205 14.92 12.37 8.06
C LYS A 205 13.74 11.46 7.77
N GLY A 206 12.53 12.03 7.74
CA GLY A 206 11.31 11.31 7.39
C GLY A 206 11.46 10.63 6.02
N THR A 207 11.07 9.40 5.99
CA THR A 207 10.91 8.62 4.76
C THR A 207 9.60 8.99 4.09
#